data_c64ef869dae9f3128c8d8fd6e6dc4a4e
#
_entry.id   c64ef869dae9f3128c8d8fd6e6dc4a4e
#
_cell.length_a   1.000
_cell.length_b   1.000
_cell.length_c   1.000
_cell.angle_alpha   90.00
_cell.angle_beta   90.00
_cell.angle_gamma   90.00
#
_symmetry.space_group_name_H-M   'P 1'
#
loop_
_entity.id
_entity.type
_entity.pdbx_description
1 polymer ?
#
loop_
_entity_poly.entity_id
_entity_poly.type
_entity_poly.pdbx_seq_one_letter_code
_entity_poly.pdbx_strand_id
1 'polypeptide(L)'
;MPDDISRDHFIPSPGTAEADQRRQSFGAQADAYTKFRPGYPPEVFDSLLGLVNGAGRTPDVVDIGAGTGQLTVGFAARDCRVIGVEPDDRMRQVLASREGIADTFAGSAEALPLPDSSADLIAGAQMWHWVDPSRAVPEIARVLRPGGVLAIVWSLRDDNEP
;
A
#
# COMPACT_ATOMS: atom_id res chain seq x y z
N MET A 1 18.06 30.43 -20.18
CA MET A 1 18.38 29.94 -18.84
C MET A 1 17.10 29.45 -18.23
N PRO A 2 16.82 28.15 -18.15
CA PRO A 2 15.69 27.66 -17.37
C PRO A 2 16.11 27.54 -15.92
N ASP A 3 15.27 28.10 -15.06
CA ASP A 3 15.46 28.20 -13.64
C ASP A 3 15.58 26.84 -12.95
N ASP A 4 16.57 26.77 -12.10
CA ASP A 4 16.89 25.71 -11.17
C ASP A 4 15.68 25.47 -10.23
N ILE A 5 14.90 24.43 -10.51
CA ILE A 5 13.92 23.92 -9.55
C ILE A 5 14.74 23.25 -8.45
N SER A 6 14.93 23.98 -7.36
CA SER A 6 15.62 23.50 -6.17
C SER A 6 14.99 22.20 -5.68
N ARG A 7 15.75 21.12 -5.83
CA ARG A 7 15.41 19.77 -5.38
C ARG A 7 15.67 19.59 -3.88
N ASP A 8 15.09 20.43 -3.06
CA ASP A 8 15.21 20.33 -1.59
C ASP A 8 14.01 19.63 -0.94
N HIS A 9 13.52 18.55 -1.54
CA HIS A 9 12.85 17.51 -0.78
C HIS A 9 13.83 16.33 -0.66
N PHE A 10 14.64 16.37 0.40
CA PHE A 10 15.50 15.26 0.78
C PHE A 10 14.62 14.02 1.08
N ILE A 11 14.47 13.17 0.07
CA ILE A 11 13.89 11.84 0.24
C ILE A 11 15.05 10.95 0.71
N PRO A 12 15.05 10.45 1.95
CA PRO A 12 16.11 9.55 2.41
C PRO A 12 16.15 8.30 1.54
N SER A 13 17.34 7.78 1.31
CA SER A 13 17.51 6.54 0.55
C SER A 13 16.70 5.41 1.18
N PRO A 14 16.00 4.59 0.38
CA PRO A 14 15.22 3.46 0.87
C PRO A 14 16.08 2.51 1.72
N GLY A 15 15.49 1.95 2.81
CA GLY A 15 16.19 1.00 3.69
C GLY A 15 17.15 1.62 4.70
N THR A 16 17.16 2.94 4.88
CA THR A 16 17.94 3.61 5.92
C THR A 16 17.17 3.71 7.25
N ALA A 17 17.89 3.81 8.36
CA ALA A 17 17.29 4.05 9.69
C ALA A 17 16.44 5.33 9.72
N GLU A 18 16.80 6.35 8.94
CA GLU A 18 16.03 7.59 8.79
C GLU A 18 14.72 7.37 8.06
N ALA A 19 14.70 6.50 7.04
CA ALA A 19 13.47 6.12 6.35
C ALA A 19 12.54 5.37 7.30
N ASP A 20 13.07 4.47 8.12
CA ASP A 20 12.28 3.74 9.13
C ASP A 20 11.74 4.67 10.22
N GLN A 21 12.54 5.63 10.69
CA GLN A 21 12.11 6.60 11.68
C GLN A 21 11.03 7.55 11.14
N ARG A 22 11.10 7.93 9.86
CA ARG A 22 10.04 8.72 9.21
C ARG A 22 8.76 7.92 9.00
N ARG A 23 8.84 6.64 8.61
CA ARG A 23 7.66 5.76 8.55
C ARG A 23 6.91 5.77 9.89
N GLN A 24 7.62 5.65 11.00
CA GLN A 24 7.03 5.64 12.34
C GLN A 24 6.49 7.01 12.77
N SER A 25 7.03 8.12 12.26
CA SER A 25 6.55 9.47 12.60
C SER A 25 5.15 9.77 12.02
N PHE A 26 4.75 9.09 10.93
CA PHE A 26 3.39 9.23 10.37
C PHE A 26 2.32 8.67 11.31
N GLY A 27 2.62 7.68 12.15
CA GLY A 27 1.68 7.14 13.13
C GLY A 27 1.19 8.16 14.15
N ALA A 28 2.01 9.16 14.48
CA ALA A 28 1.61 10.24 15.40
C ALA A 28 0.53 11.19 14.80
N GLN A 29 0.33 11.16 13.49
CA GLN A 29 -0.64 11.99 12.76
C GLN A 29 -1.72 11.15 12.08
N ALA A 30 -1.86 9.87 12.45
CA ALA A 30 -2.77 8.92 11.79
C ALA A 30 -4.21 9.42 11.69
N ASP A 31 -4.74 10.04 12.75
CA ASP A 31 -6.12 10.55 12.77
C ASP A 31 -6.32 11.73 11.82
N ALA A 32 -5.37 12.66 11.77
CA ALA A 32 -5.39 13.79 10.84
C ALA A 32 -5.20 13.33 9.40
N TYR A 33 -4.31 12.36 9.18
CA TYR A 33 -4.02 11.78 7.88
C TYR A 33 -5.25 11.09 7.26
N THR A 34 -6.02 10.36 8.07
CA THR A 34 -7.25 9.68 7.63
C THR A 34 -8.35 10.66 7.26
N LYS A 35 -8.43 11.80 7.96
CA LYS A 35 -9.52 12.77 7.82
C LYS A 35 -9.42 13.66 6.58
N PHE A 36 -8.22 13.88 6.06
CA PHE A 36 -7.94 14.87 5.00
C PHE A 36 -7.54 14.27 3.66
N ARG A 37 -7.32 12.95 3.55
CA ARG A 37 -7.07 12.31 2.26
C ARG A 37 -8.37 11.81 1.64
N PRO A 38 -8.73 12.28 0.41
CA PRO A 38 -9.82 11.68 -0.35
C PRO A 38 -9.50 10.20 -0.62
N GLY A 39 -10.53 9.37 -0.61
CA GLY A 39 -10.41 7.97 -1.02
C GLY A 39 -9.97 7.85 -2.49
N TYR A 40 -9.56 6.66 -2.89
CA TYR A 40 -9.25 6.39 -4.29
C TYR A 40 -10.55 6.24 -5.10
N PRO A 41 -10.56 6.68 -6.38
CA PRO A 41 -11.71 6.49 -7.27
C PRO A 41 -12.09 5.00 -7.38
N PRO A 42 -13.39 4.66 -7.44
CA PRO A 42 -13.86 3.28 -7.59
C PRO A 42 -13.22 2.53 -8.76
N GLU A 43 -12.96 3.22 -9.85
CA GLU A 43 -12.38 2.68 -11.09
C GLU A 43 -10.96 2.10 -10.88
N VAL A 44 -10.22 2.61 -9.91
CA VAL A 44 -8.89 2.09 -9.54
C VAL A 44 -9.02 0.64 -9.07
N PHE A 45 -9.95 0.38 -8.16
CA PHE A 45 -10.15 -0.96 -7.61
C PHE A 45 -10.70 -1.93 -8.65
N ASP A 46 -11.67 -1.47 -9.45
CA ASP A 46 -12.29 -2.29 -10.50
C ASP A 46 -11.26 -2.70 -11.56
N SER A 47 -10.39 -1.75 -11.94
CA SER A 47 -9.29 -2.01 -12.88
C SER A 47 -8.28 -3.00 -12.31
N LEU A 48 -7.87 -2.82 -11.05
CA LEU A 48 -6.88 -3.70 -10.41
C LEU A 48 -7.43 -5.11 -10.20
N LEU A 49 -8.66 -5.26 -9.73
CA LEU A 49 -9.30 -6.57 -9.58
C LEU A 49 -9.55 -7.23 -10.94
N GLY A 50 -9.84 -6.46 -11.99
CA GLY A 50 -9.99 -6.95 -13.36
C GLY A 50 -8.73 -7.68 -13.88
N LEU A 51 -7.54 -7.33 -13.39
CA LEU A 51 -6.29 -8.00 -13.75
C LEU A 51 -6.16 -9.43 -13.20
N VAL A 52 -6.90 -9.75 -12.12
CA VAL A 52 -6.77 -11.03 -11.39
C VAL A 52 -8.06 -11.84 -11.32
N ASN A 53 -9.17 -11.33 -11.82
CA ASN A 53 -10.51 -11.98 -11.79
C ASN A 53 -10.67 -13.20 -12.70
N GLY A 54 -9.59 -13.75 -13.24
CA GLY A 54 -9.64 -14.92 -14.12
C GLY A 54 -9.59 -16.30 -13.43
N ALA A 55 -9.40 -16.33 -12.11
CA ALA A 55 -9.09 -17.58 -11.39
C ALA A 55 -10.32 -18.42 -10.96
N GLY A 56 -11.55 -17.96 -11.22
CA GLY A 56 -12.79 -18.67 -10.83
C GLY A 56 -13.03 -18.76 -9.32
N ARG A 57 -12.38 -17.93 -8.52
CA ARG A 57 -12.51 -17.80 -7.05
C ARG A 57 -12.37 -16.34 -6.63
N THR A 58 -12.81 -16.05 -5.40
CA THR A 58 -12.61 -14.73 -4.76
C THR A 58 -11.12 -14.41 -4.68
N PRO A 59 -10.66 -13.27 -5.23
CA PRO A 59 -9.25 -12.87 -5.18
C PRO A 59 -8.74 -12.62 -3.76
N ASP A 60 -7.52 -13.07 -3.47
CA ASP A 60 -6.78 -12.69 -2.28
C ASP A 60 -5.93 -11.43 -2.59
N VAL A 61 -6.21 -10.35 -1.90
CA VAL A 61 -5.55 -9.05 -2.06
C VAL A 61 -4.73 -8.71 -0.82
N VAL A 62 -3.52 -8.22 -1.01
CA VAL A 62 -2.66 -7.72 0.07
C VAL A 62 -2.36 -6.25 -0.18
N ASP A 63 -2.69 -5.40 0.78
CA ASP A 63 -2.33 -3.98 0.78
C ASP A 63 -1.07 -3.80 1.63
N ILE A 64 0.06 -3.48 0.99
CA ILE A 64 1.36 -3.26 1.64
C ILE A 64 1.59 -1.79 1.96
N GLY A 65 2.05 -1.50 3.18
CA GLY A 65 2.12 -0.13 3.68
C GLY A 65 0.72 0.47 3.78
N ALA A 66 -0.23 -0.32 4.29
CA ALA A 66 -1.66 -0.02 4.26
C ALA A 66 -2.03 1.24 5.04
N GLY A 67 -1.17 1.71 5.95
CA GLY A 67 -1.42 2.87 6.78
C GLY A 67 -2.68 2.69 7.62
N THR A 68 -3.58 3.67 7.56
CA THR A 68 -4.88 3.61 8.24
C THR A 68 -5.97 2.95 7.40
N GLY A 69 -5.64 2.35 6.23
CA GLY A 69 -6.53 1.52 5.44
C GLY A 69 -7.30 2.22 4.32
N GLN A 70 -6.82 3.34 3.80
CA GLN A 70 -7.52 4.05 2.72
C GLN A 70 -7.68 3.21 1.45
N LEU A 71 -6.63 2.50 1.04
CA LEU A 71 -6.72 1.58 -0.09
C LEU A 71 -7.43 0.29 0.31
N THR A 72 -7.12 -0.24 1.50
CA THR A 72 -7.68 -1.49 2.03
C THR A 72 -9.20 -1.50 2.06
N VAL A 73 -9.84 -0.42 2.56
CA VAL A 73 -11.31 -0.34 2.64
C VAL A 73 -11.98 -0.31 1.27
N GLY A 74 -11.31 0.25 0.26
CA GLY A 74 -11.82 0.24 -1.10
C GLY A 74 -11.85 -1.17 -1.69
N PHE A 75 -10.87 -2.00 -1.39
CA PHE A 75 -10.91 -3.43 -1.73
C PHE A 75 -11.93 -4.19 -0.90
N ALA A 76 -12.02 -3.91 0.42
CA ALA A 76 -12.97 -4.56 1.32
C ALA A 76 -14.44 -4.36 0.91
N ALA A 77 -14.74 -3.26 0.22
CA ALA A 77 -16.07 -2.98 -0.34
C ALA A 77 -16.39 -3.79 -1.62
N ARG A 78 -15.51 -4.67 -2.05
CA ARG A 78 -15.63 -5.46 -3.28
C ARG A 78 -15.56 -6.95 -2.98
N ASP A 79 -15.91 -7.77 -3.96
CA ASP A 79 -15.84 -9.23 -3.83
C ASP A 79 -14.40 -9.74 -3.91
N CYS A 80 -13.64 -9.46 -2.83
CA CYS A 80 -12.29 -9.96 -2.63
C CYS A 80 -11.99 -10.13 -1.13
N ARG A 81 -11.01 -10.96 -0.81
CA ARG A 81 -10.47 -11.08 0.54
C ARG A 81 -9.24 -10.20 0.67
N VAL A 82 -9.30 -9.15 1.47
CA VAL A 82 -8.20 -8.19 1.64
C VAL A 82 -7.52 -8.31 2.99
N ILE A 83 -6.20 -8.28 2.97
CA ILE A 83 -5.30 -8.25 4.13
C ILE A 83 -4.48 -6.96 4.06
N GLY A 84 -4.35 -6.26 5.20
CA GLY A 84 -3.45 -5.11 5.32
C GLY A 84 -2.15 -5.47 6.03
N VAL A 85 -1.01 -5.04 5.47
CA VAL A 85 0.31 -5.16 6.10
C VAL A 85 0.85 -3.76 6.35
N GLU A 86 1.07 -3.43 7.64
CA GLU A 86 1.51 -2.10 8.07
C GLU A 86 2.52 -2.19 9.22
N PRO A 87 3.73 -1.60 9.09
CA PRO A 87 4.74 -1.67 10.14
C PRO A 87 4.43 -0.80 11.36
N ASP A 88 3.72 0.33 11.20
CA ASP A 88 3.41 1.22 12.32
C ASP A 88 2.22 0.70 13.13
N ASP A 89 2.44 0.50 14.44
CA ASP A 89 1.45 -0.08 15.34
C ASP A 89 0.18 0.77 15.49
N ARG A 90 0.31 2.10 15.48
CA ARG A 90 -0.82 3.02 15.65
C ARG A 90 -1.69 3.03 14.39
N MET A 91 -1.06 3.09 13.22
CA MET A 91 -1.77 3.00 11.95
C MET A 91 -2.47 1.63 11.82
N ARG A 92 -1.77 0.55 12.18
CA ARG A 92 -2.32 -0.81 12.12
C ARG A 92 -3.51 -1.00 13.07
N GLN A 93 -3.54 -0.37 14.25
CA GLN A 93 -4.70 -0.36 15.13
C GLN A 93 -5.92 0.30 14.48
N VAL A 94 -5.73 1.43 13.79
CA VAL A 94 -6.80 2.08 13.03
C VAL A 94 -7.25 1.19 11.87
N LEU A 95 -6.31 0.62 11.12
CA LEU A 95 -6.58 -0.33 10.04
C LEU A 95 -7.42 -1.52 10.52
N ALA A 96 -7.04 -2.14 11.65
CA ALA A 96 -7.74 -3.30 12.22
C ALA A 96 -9.17 -2.98 12.69
N SER A 97 -9.49 -1.72 12.94
CA SER A 97 -10.85 -1.28 13.30
C SER A 97 -11.78 -1.11 12.10
N ARG A 98 -11.27 -1.22 10.86
CA ARG A 98 -12.06 -1.06 9.65
C ARG A 98 -12.86 -2.30 9.32
N GLU A 99 -14.08 -2.11 8.85
CA GLU A 99 -14.96 -3.22 8.45
C GLU A 99 -14.52 -3.87 7.13
N GLY A 100 -14.79 -5.16 7.00
CA GLY A 100 -14.58 -5.92 5.77
C GLY A 100 -13.13 -6.35 5.51
N ILE A 101 -12.19 -6.00 6.38
CA ILE A 101 -10.80 -6.43 6.27
C ILE A 101 -10.65 -7.82 6.88
N ALA A 102 -10.07 -8.76 6.13
CA ALA A 102 -9.95 -10.15 6.55
C ALA A 102 -8.94 -10.32 7.69
N ASP A 103 -7.81 -9.62 7.62
CA ASP A 103 -6.77 -9.63 8.65
C ASP A 103 -5.80 -8.45 8.49
N THR A 104 -5.01 -8.19 9.56
CA THR A 104 -3.96 -7.18 9.55
C THR A 104 -2.69 -7.71 10.20
N PHE A 105 -1.54 -7.46 9.58
CA PHE A 105 -0.25 -7.93 10.05
C PHE A 105 0.78 -6.81 10.19
N ALA A 106 1.66 -6.97 11.18
CA ALA A 106 2.87 -6.17 11.29
C ALA A 106 3.89 -6.68 10.27
N GLY A 107 4.38 -5.80 9.40
CA GLY A 107 5.38 -6.16 8.39
C GLY A 107 5.68 -5.02 7.43
N SER A 108 6.60 -5.26 6.54
CA SER A 108 6.97 -4.32 5.45
C SER A 108 7.01 -5.05 4.12
N ALA A 109 7.13 -4.31 3.03
CA ALA A 109 7.27 -4.88 1.69
C ALA A 109 8.50 -5.79 1.54
N GLU A 110 9.54 -5.53 2.34
CA GLU A 110 10.81 -6.29 2.37
C GLU A 110 10.75 -7.56 3.23
N ALA A 111 9.69 -7.71 4.05
CA ALA A 111 9.48 -8.87 4.93
C ALA A 111 7.97 -9.03 5.19
N LEU A 112 7.30 -9.76 4.33
CA LEU A 112 5.87 -10.01 4.40
C LEU A 112 5.59 -11.23 5.28
N PRO A 113 4.79 -11.09 6.35
CA PRO A 113 4.43 -12.21 7.23
C PRO A 113 3.33 -13.10 6.62
N LEU A 114 3.51 -13.46 5.36
CA LEU A 114 2.53 -14.21 4.56
C LEU A 114 3.18 -15.42 3.89
N PRO A 115 2.43 -16.51 3.68
CA PRO A 115 2.94 -17.69 3.00
C PRO A 115 3.31 -17.43 1.54
N ASP A 116 4.14 -18.30 0.98
CA ASP A 116 4.43 -18.33 -0.45
C ASP A 116 3.14 -18.54 -1.26
N SER A 117 3.03 -17.90 -2.40
CA SER A 117 1.92 -18.07 -3.35
C SER A 117 0.54 -17.94 -2.68
N SER A 118 0.36 -16.95 -1.82
CA SER A 118 -0.88 -16.71 -1.06
C SER A 118 -1.73 -15.56 -1.56
N ALA A 119 -1.21 -14.68 -2.43
CA ALA A 119 -1.91 -13.52 -2.95
C ALA A 119 -2.05 -13.53 -4.47
N ASP A 120 -3.17 -13.01 -4.98
CA ASP A 120 -3.39 -12.78 -6.41
C ASP A 120 -2.96 -11.37 -6.81
N LEU A 121 -3.21 -10.41 -5.91
CA LEU A 121 -2.86 -9.00 -6.07
C LEU A 121 -2.14 -8.52 -4.82
N ILE A 122 -0.98 -7.93 -4.99
CA ILE A 122 -0.35 -7.10 -3.96
C ILE A 122 -0.41 -5.65 -4.43
N ALA A 123 -1.04 -4.80 -3.65
CA ALA A 123 -1.16 -3.37 -3.93
C ALA A 123 -0.46 -2.55 -2.86
N GLY A 124 0.06 -1.39 -3.21
CA GLY A 124 0.61 -0.44 -2.25
C GLY A 124 0.42 0.99 -2.77
N ALA A 125 -0.07 1.87 -1.91
CA ALA A 125 -0.37 3.24 -2.29
C ALA A 125 0.49 4.24 -1.53
N GLN A 126 1.14 5.17 -2.26
CA GLN A 126 1.95 6.26 -1.69
C GLN A 126 3.10 5.78 -0.78
N MET A 127 3.61 4.56 -0.95
CA MET A 127 4.58 3.96 -0.04
C MET A 127 5.88 3.51 -0.71
N TRP A 128 5.89 3.32 -2.05
CA TRP A 128 7.01 2.70 -2.75
C TRP A 128 8.34 3.45 -2.63
N HIS A 129 8.30 4.78 -2.44
CA HIS A 129 9.49 5.60 -2.23
C HIS A 129 10.21 5.35 -0.88
N TRP A 130 9.58 4.59 0.03
CA TRP A 130 10.16 4.15 1.29
C TRP A 130 10.76 2.74 1.24
N VAL A 131 10.54 2.03 0.13
CA VAL A 131 10.84 0.61 -0.02
C VAL A 131 12.24 0.44 -0.60
N ASP A 132 12.98 -0.58 -0.12
CA ASP A 132 14.16 -1.10 -0.81
C ASP A 132 13.73 -2.13 -1.87
N PRO A 133 13.73 -1.76 -3.17
CA PRO A 133 13.23 -2.67 -4.22
C PRO A 133 14.05 -3.96 -4.32
N SER A 134 15.34 -3.92 -3.98
CA SER A 134 16.22 -5.10 -4.06
C SER A 134 15.80 -6.21 -3.11
N ARG A 135 15.15 -5.86 -1.99
CA ARG A 135 14.62 -6.77 -0.99
C ARG A 135 13.12 -7.03 -1.17
N ALA A 136 12.36 -5.98 -1.49
CA ALA A 136 10.91 -6.09 -1.60
C ALA A 136 10.46 -6.88 -2.83
N VAL A 137 11.09 -6.70 -3.99
CA VAL A 137 10.65 -7.39 -5.21
C VAL A 137 10.73 -8.91 -5.09
N PRO A 138 11.83 -9.53 -4.61
CA PRO A 138 11.86 -10.97 -4.37
C PRO A 138 10.81 -11.44 -3.35
N GLU A 139 10.58 -10.66 -2.29
CA GLU A 139 9.63 -10.99 -1.23
C GLU A 139 8.18 -10.93 -1.74
N ILE A 140 7.84 -9.90 -2.49
CA ILE A 140 6.54 -9.76 -3.16
C ILE A 140 6.32 -10.91 -4.15
N ALA A 141 7.35 -11.24 -4.95
CA ALA A 141 7.27 -12.35 -5.90
C ALA A 141 7.06 -13.70 -5.21
N ARG A 142 7.63 -13.89 -4.00
CA ARG A 142 7.42 -15.10 -3.19
C ARG A 142 5.95 -15.24 -2.77
N VAL A 143 5.33 -14.15 -2.33
CA VAL A 143 3.95 -14.13 -1.82
C VAL A 143 2.92 -14.17 -2.94
N LEU A 144 3.22 -13.60 -4.11
CA LEU A 144 2.33 -13.66 -5.27
C LEU A 144 2.23 -15.09 -5.82
N ARG A 145 1.01 -15.50 -6.16
CA ARG A 145 0.77 -16.71 -6.96
C ARG A 145 1.32 -16.53 -8.38
N PRO A 146 1.61 -17.63 -9.08
CA PRO A 146 1.91 -17.56 -10.51
C PRO A 146 0.80 -16.79 -11.27
N GLY A 147 1.20 -15.75 -12.01
CA GLY A 147 0.27 -14.86 -12.70
C GLY A 147 -0.33 -13.76 -11.82
N GLY A 148 0.07 -13.68 -10.55
CA GLY A 148 -0.32 -12.59 -9.65
C GLY A 148 0.30 -11.24 -10.06
N VAL A 149 -0.27 -10.15 -9.56
CA VAL A 149 0.05 -8.78 -9.97
C VAL A 149 0.53 -7.96 -8.79
N LEU A 150 1.60 -7.18 -8.99
CA LEU A 150 1.98 -6.07 -8.12
C LEU A 150 1.46 -4.76 -8.71
N ALA A 151 0.71 -4.00 -7.92
CA ALA A 151 0.19 -2.68 -8.30
C ALA A 151 0.70 -1.60 -7.33
N ILE A 152 1.40 -0.61 -7.86
CA ILE A 152 1.83 0.55 -7.08
C ILE A 152 1.01 1.76 -7.51
N VAL A 153 0.34 2.39 -6.54
CA VAL A 153 -0.62 3.46 -6.77
C VAL A 153 -0.08 4.77 -6.21
N TRP A 154 -0.15 5.83 -7.00
CA TRP A 154 0.11 7.20 -6.57
C TRP A 154 -1.09 8.09 -6.85
N SER A 155 -1.41 8.98 -5.91
CA SER A 155 -2.25 10.15 -6.18
C SER A 155 -1.33 11.29 -6.59
N LEU A 156 -1.47 11.77 -7.80
CA LEU A 156 -0.82 12.98 -8.26
C LEU A 156 -1.84 14.13 -8.13
N ARG A 157 -1.35 15.31 -7.73
CA ARG A 157 -2.16 16.52 -7.77
C ARG A 157 -2.28 16.95 -9.23
N ASP A 158 -3.49 17.16 -9.69
CA ASP A 158 -3.69 17.83 -10.99
C ASP A 158 -3.58 19.34 -10.76
N ASP A 159 -2.44 19.90 -11.11
CA ASP A 159 -2.19 21.34 -11.00
C ASP A 159 -2.93 22.16 -12.09
N ASN A 160 -3.72 21.50 -12.95
CA ASN A 160 -4.50 22.15 -14.02
C ASN A 160 -6.00 22.30 -13.67
N GLU A 161 -6.45 21.84 -12.52
CA GLU A 161 -7.78 22.18 -12.03
C GLU A 161 -7.76 23.48 -11.24
N PRO A 162 -8.66 24.44 -11.54
CA PRO A 162 -8.70 25.75 -10.91
C PRO A 162 -9.14 25.72 -9.44
#